data_5955e057f3121481ef4a449eb86a64c0
#
_entry.id   5955e057f3121481ef4a449eb86a64c0
#
_cell.length_a   1.000
_cell.length_b   1.000
_cell.length_c   1.000
_cell.angle_alpha   90.00
_cell.angle_beta   90.00
_cell.angle_gamma   90.00
#
_symmetry.space_group_name_H-M   'P 1'
#
loop_
_entity.id
_entity.type
_entity.pdbx_description
1 polymer ?
#
loop_
_entity_poly.entity_id
_entity_poly.type
_entity_poly.pdbx_seq_one_letter_code
_entity_poly.pdbx_strand_id
1 'polypeptide(L)' 'MEIGQQVKVCRLRDRVSPLIIKRLGKVGTVKGFKMLDGSNVGIIVQFEDQFATWFFEDELKVM' A
#
# COMPACT_ATOMS: atom_id res chain seq x y z
N MET A 1 -3.90 7.50 -7.91
CA MET A 1 -2.51 7.01 -7.85
C MET A 1 -2.15 6.30 -9.13
N GLU A 2 -0.91 6.43 -9.54
CA GLU A 2 -0.44 5.88 -10.81
C GLU A 2 0.69 4.89 -10.58
N ILE A 3 0.83 3.92 -11.49
CA ILE A 3 1.92 2.95 -11.45
C ILE A 3 3.25 3.71 -11.59
N GLY A 4 4.22 3.35 -10.74
CA GLY A 4 5.52 4.00 -10.70
C GLY A 4 5.60 5.15 -9.70
N GLN A 5 4.49 5.58 -9.16
CA GLN A 5 4.45 6.67 -8.21
C GLN A 5 4.92 6.21 -6.83
N GLN A 6 5.65 7.07 -6.12
CA GLN A 6 6.09 6.76 -4.77
C GLN A 6 5.03 7.19 -3.76
N VAL A 7 4.77 6.33 -2.80
CA VAL A 7 3.75 6.54 -1.77
C VAL A 7 4.29 6.13 -0.42
N LYS A 8 3.76 6.76 0.62
CA LYS A 8 4.12 6.46 2.00
C LYS A 8 2.91 5.87 2.71
N VAL A 9 3.14 4.82 3.50
CA VAL A 9 2.08 4.25 4.32
C VAL A 9 1.88 5.16 5.51
N CYS A 10 0.79 5.91 5.53
CA CYS A 10 0.55 6.92 6.56
C CYS A 10 -0.40 6.46 7.65
N ARG A 11 -1.19 5.43 7.40
CA ARG A 11 -2.08 4.83 8.40
C ARG A 11 -2.50 3.43 7.94
N LEU A 12 -3.06 2.64 8.84
CA LEU A 12 -3.54 1.30 8.54
C LEU A 12 -4.94 1.12 9.10
N ARG A 13 -5.82 0.50 8.31
CA ARG A 13 -7.18 0.16 8.72
C ARG A 13 -7.18 -1.27 9.27
N ASP A 14 -7.63 -1.45 10.50
CA ASP A 14 -7.91 -2.78 11.06
C ASP A 14 -6.95 -3.90 10.61
N ARG A 15 -5.70 -3.55 10.38
CA ARG A 15 -4.69 -4.49 9.95
C ARG A 15 -3.97 -5.05 11.16
N VAL A 16 -3.85 -6.39 11.22
CA VAL A 16 -3.19 -7.06 12.35
C VAL A 16 -1.94 -7.83 11.93
N SER A 17 -1.67 -7.94 10.63
CA SER A 17 -0.48 -8.64 10.16
C SER A 17 0.80 -7.88 10.51
N PRO A 18 1.74 -8.47 11.26
CA PRO A 18 3.01 -7.80 11.57
C PRO A 18 3.79 -7.40 10.33
N LEU A 19 3.68 -8.18 9.25
CA LEU A 19 4.37 -7.86 8.00
C LEU A 19 3.88 -6.57 7.37
N ILE A 20 2.61 -6.23 7.60
CA ILE A 20 2.03 -5.00 7.07
C ILE A 20 2.21 -3.85 8.06
N ILE A 21 2.02 -4.13 9.36
CA ILE A 21 2.14 -3.10 10.39
C ILE A 21 3.53 -2.46 10.40
N LYS A 22 4.57 -3.24 10.19
CA LYS A 22 5.93 -2.70 10.17
C LYS A 22 6.21 -1.81 8.97
N ARG A 23 5.30 -1.73 8.02
CA ARG A 23 5.45 -0.85 6.85
C ARG A 23 4.93 0.57 7.12
N LEU A 24 4.28 0.77 8.26
CA LEU A 24 3.79 2.10 8.62
C LEU A 24 4.97 3.08 8.64
N GLY A 25 4.82 4.19 7.92
CA GLY A 25 5.87 5.19 7.79
C GLY A 25 6.89 4.90 6.68
N LYS A 26 6.79 3.74 6.03
CA LYS A 26 7.72 3.39 4.95
C LYS A 26 7.22 3.89 3.59
N VAL A 27 8.16 4.10 2.69
CA VAL A 27 7.87 4.53 1.32
C VAL A 27 8.06 3.35 0.38
N GLY A 28 7.14 3.21 -0.57
CA GLY A 28 7.23 2.19 -1.60
C GLY A 28 6.77 2.75 -2.94
N THR A 29 6.76 1.89 -3.95
CA THR A 29 6.39 2.27 -5.31
C THR A 29 5.12 1.53 -5.73
N VAL A 30 4.17 2.25 -6.31
CA VAL A 30 2.94 1.65 -6.83
C VAL A 30 3.29 0.76 -8.02
N LYS A 31 2.92 -0.52 -7.94
CA LYS A 31 3.18 -1.49 -8.99
C LYS A 31 1.94 -1.92 -9.74
N GLY A 32 0.78 -1.71 -9.18
CA GLY A 32 -0.47 -2.09 -9.83
C GLY A 32 -1.66 -1.89 -8.91
N PHE A 33 -2.77 -2.49 -9.32
CA PHE A 33 -4.02 -2.36 -8.60
C PHE A 33 -4.67 -3.73 -8.47
N LYS A 34 -5.46 -3.92 -7.42
CA LYS A 34 -6.16 -5.16 -7.15
C LYS A 34 -7.61 -4.86 -6.86
N MET A 35 -8.50 -5.57 -7.53
CA MET A 35 -9.93 -5.44 -7.22
C MET A 35 -10.23 -6.16 -5.92
N LEU A 36 -10.89 -5.46 -5.03
CA LEU A 36 -11.31 -6.00 -3.75
C LEU A 36 -12.82 -6.18 -3.75
N ASP A 37 -13.35 -6.89 -2.76
CA ASP A 37 -14.78 -7.09 -2.63
C ASP A 37 -15.50 -5.74 -2.46
N GLY A 38 -16.72 -5.64 -3.00
CA GLY A 38 -17.53 -4.46 -2.83
C GLY A 38 -17.09 -3.25 -3.63
N SER A 39 -16.48 -3.45 -4.77
CA SER A 39 -16.03 -2.37 -5.67
C SER A 39 -14.86 -1.55 -5.16
N ASN A 40 -14.22 -1.98 -4.09
CA ASN A 40 -13.03 -1.31 -3.59
C ASN A 40 -11.81 -1.70 -4.43
N VAL A 41 -10.82 -0.81 -4.47
CA VAL A 41 -9.57 -1.06 -5.20
C VAL A 41 -8.42 -1.02 -4.21
N GLY A 42 -7.57 -2.06 -4.25
CA GLY A 42 -6.33 -2.08 -3.49
C GLY A 42 -5.19 -1.56 -4.36
N ILE A 43 -4.27 -0.86 -3.74
CA ILE A 43 -3.08 -0.32 -4.42
C ILE A 43 -1.92 -1.25 -4.07
N ILE A 44 -1.32 -1.90 -5.07
CA ILE A 44 -0.18 -2.79 -4.84
C ILE A 44 1.08 -1.94 -4.75
N VAL A 45 1.76 -2.04 -3.61
CA VAL A 45 2.97 -1.25 -3.33
C VAL A 45 4.12 -2.21 -3.05
N GLN A 46 5.25 -1.99 -3.71
CA GLN A 46 6.47 -2.75 -3.51
C GLN A 46 7.49 -1.88 -2.78
N PHE A 47 8.12 -2.45 -1.76
CA PHE A 47 9.10 -1.77 -0.93
C PHE A 47 10.53 -2.16 -1.35
N GLU A 48 11.53 -1.46 -0.79
CA GLU A 48 12.93 -1.67 -1.12
C GLU A 48 13.40 -3.11 -0.98
N ASP A 49 12.90 -3.80 0.04
CA ASP A 49 13.27 -5.19 0.33
C ASP A 49 12.52 -6.21 -0.52
N GLN A 50 11.88 -5.76 -1.60
CA GLN A 50 11.12 -6.59 -2.54
C GLN A 50 9.79 -7.08 -1.98
N PHE A 51 9.46 -6.78 -0.74
CA PHE A 51 8.14 -7.10 -0.19
C PHE A 51 7.07 -6.26 -0.91
N ALA A 52 6.01 -6.91 -1.36
CA ALA A 52 4.90 -6.21 -2.00
C ALA A 52 3.58 -6.68 -1.40
N THR A 53 2.68 -5.75 -1.18
CA THR A 53 1.33 -6.06 -0.72
C THR A 53 0.40 -4.93 -1.16
N TRP A 54 -0.90 -5.09 -0.92
CA TRP A 54 -1.87 -4.06 -1.29
C TRP A 54 -2.28 -3.24 -0.06
N PHE A 55 -2.68 -2.00 -0.33
CA PHE A 55 -3.19 -1.08 0.68
C PHE A 55 -4.44 -0.41 0.14
N PHE A 56 -5.29 0.07 1.04
CA PHE A 56 -6.37 0.96 0.63
C PHE A 56 -5.78 2.32 0.28
N GLU A 57 -6.46 3.04 -0.61
CA GLU A 57 -5.97 4.35 -1.05
C GLU A 57 -5.77 5.31 0.11
N ASP A 58 -6.68 5.31 1.08
CA ASP A 58 -6.59 6.22 2.22
C ASP A 58 -5.52 5.83 3.25
N GLU A 59 -4.88 4.67 3.07
CA GLU A 59 -3.75 4.27 3.89
C GLU A 59 -2.44 4.86 3.36
N LEU A 60 -2.45 5.40 2.15
CA LEU A 60 -1.27 5.87 1.45
C LEU A 60 -1.32 7.38 1.22
N LYS A 61 -0.13 7.97 1.14
CA LYS A 61 0.02 9.37 0.78
C LYS A 61 1.05 9.46 -0.34
N VAL A 62 0.69 10.16 -1.41
CA VAL A 62 1.61 10.39 -2.53
C VAL A 62 2.76 11.27 -2.06
N MET A 63 3.97 10.86 -2.41
CA MET A 63 5.18 11.60 -2.05
C MET A 63 5.44 12.73 -3.03
#